data_154701896863bfb686cc30cd093da375
#
_entry.id   154701896863bfb686cc30cd093da375
#
_cell.length_a   1.000
_cell.length_b   1.000
_cell.length_c   1.000
_cell.angle_alpha   90.00
_cell.angle_beta   90.00
_cell.angle_gamma   90.00
#
_symmetry.space_group_name_H-M   'P 1'
#
loop_
_entity.id
_entity.type
_entity.pdbx_description
1 polymer ?
#
loop_
_entity_poly.entity_id
_entity_poly.type
_entity_poly.pdbx_seq_one_letter_code
_entity_poly.pdbx_strand_id
1 'polypeptide(L)'
;MGTSAACRGEGVVGVTVTYEEALQKYEPVFGLETHVELGTRTKMFCGCTTVFGASPNSQVCPVCLGLPGSLPVVNRRAIEFTIRIGLALNCSIASWCRFARKNYFYPDMPKNFQISQYDEPLCVDGFLDVLVGGETVRVGIERVHLEEDTGKSLHVGGATGRIQGAEYSLVDYNRAGIPLVEIVTRPVPGTGYLAPGVARAYVTELRDVLRSLGVSDVRMEEGSLRCDVNTSLSVRGSGVLGTRTETKNVNSLRSVERAVRSEIERQAEVLDSGGRVIQETRHFHEDSGVTTSGRSKEEAQDYRYFPEPDLVPLAPPSEWVAEIRSALPELPSARRARLIEAWSLSELDFEALRNAGALEVVEDTVLAGASPADARKWWLGELARRANDAGVEVSSLPITPPAVARVAALVASGTLNDRLAREVIDGVLEGEGSPDDVVNKRGLAIVSDDSALASAIDSAIADNPDVVE
;
A
#
# COMPACT_ATOMS: atom_id res chain seq x y z
N MET A 1 -20.66 -20.11 -52.33
CA MET A 1 -21.71 -19.84 -51.34
C MET A 1 -21.08 -20.17 -49.97
N GLY A 2 -20.53 -19.19 -49.31
CA GLY A 2 -19.89 -19.34 -48.01
C GLY A 2 -20.58 -18.41 -47.03
N THR A 3 -21.23 -18.97 -46.04
CA THR A 3 -21.94 -18.23 -45.00
C THR A 3 -20.94 -17.66 -44.00
N SER A 4 -20.86 -16.35 -43.96
CA SER A 4 -20.16 -15.55 -42.96
C SER A 4 -20.85 -15.75 -41.59
N ALA A 5 -20.16 -16.33 -40.64
CA ALA A 5 -20.55 -16.34 -39.25
C ALA A 5 -20.21 -14.96 -38.65
N ALA A 6 -21.24 -14.16 -38.42
CA ALA A 6 -21.11 -12.90 -37.71
C ALA A 6 -20.72 -13.15 -36.24
N CYS A 7 -19.58 -12.63 -35.83
CA CYS A 7 -19.25 -12.43 -34.41
C CYS A 7 -20.32 -11.53 -33.79
N ARG A 8 -21.14 -12.10 -32.93
CA ARG A 8 -22.04 -11.32 -32.07
C ARG A 8 -21.20 -10.60 -31.05
N GLY A 9 -21.28 -9.28 -31.00
CA GLY A 9 -20.71 -8.46 -29.98
C GLY A 9 -21.21 -8.90 -28.59
N GLU A 10 -20.29 -9.13 -27.68
CA GLU A 10 -20.60 -9.36 -26.27
C GLU A 10 -21.23 -8.07 -25.72
N GLY A 11 -22.55 -8.06 -25.60
CA GLY A 11 -23.25 -7.06 -24.81
C GLY A 11 -22.77 -7.17 -23.36
N VAL A 12 -22.60 -6.06 -22.68
CA VAL A 12 -22.41 -5.99 -21.22
C VAL A 12 -23.64 -6.65 -20.61
N VAL A 13 -23.54 -7.94 -20.27
CA VAL A 13 -24.55 -8.67 -19.50
C VAL A 13 -24.40 -8.16 -18.07
N GLY A 14 -25.43 -7.47 -17.58
CA GLY A 14 -25.48 -7.09 -16.17
C GLY A 14 -25.40 -8.36 -15.34
N VAL A 15 -24.54 -8.34 -14.31
CA VAL A 15 -24.40 -9.45 -13.36
C VAL A 15 -25.76 -9.78 -12.78
N THR A 16 -26.25 -10.98 -13.03
CA THR A 16 -27.58 -11.45 -12.57
C THR A 16 -27.50 -12.17 -11.23
N VAL A 17 -26.32 -12.64 -10.82
CA VAL A 17 -26.07 -13.32 -9.55
C VAL A 17 -25.41 -12.34 -8.59
N THR A 18 -26.06 -12.07 -7.46
CA THR A 18 -25.48 -11.23 -6.40
C THR A 18 -24.40 -11.97 -5.63
N TYR A 19 -23.53 -11.19 -4.96
CA TYR A 19 -22.48 -11.74 -4.11
C TYR A 19 -23.03 -12.69 -3.04
N GLU A 20 -24.12 -12.31 -2.39
CA GLU A 20 -24.78 -13.07 -1.35
C GLU A 20 -25.38 -14.39 -1.88
N GLU A 21 -25.97 -14.39 -3.07
CA GLU A 21 -26.48 -15.60 -3.74
C GLU A 21 -25.34 -16.54 -4.14
N ALA A 22 -24.22 -15.99 -4.65
CA ALA A 22 -23.05 -16.78 -4.99
C ALA A 22 -22.53 -17.55 -3.76
N LEU A 23 -22.45 -16.89 -2.59
CA LEU A 23 -21.96 -17.49 -1.35
C LEU A 23 -22.87 -18.57 -0.74
N GLN A 24 -24.13 -18.65 -1.14
CA GLN A 24 -25.01 -19.76 -0.72
C GLN A 24 -24.57 -21.10 -1.33
N LYS A 25 -24.02 -21.09 -2.54
CA LYS A 25 -23.66 -22.27 -3.32
C LYS A 25 -22.17 -22.55 -3.36
N TYR A 26 -21.36 -21.48 -3.32
CA TYR A 26 -19.92 -21.53 -3.56
C TYR A 26 -19.12 -20.97 -2.39
N GLU A 27 -17.90 -21.43 -2.29
CA GLU A 27 -16.87 -20.91 -1.39
C GLU A 27 -15.79 -20.22 -2.21
N PRO A 28 -15.54 -18.91 -1.99
CA PRO A 28 -14.47 -18.22 -2.67
C PRO A 28 -13.11 -18.65 -2.13
N VAL A 29 -12.17 -18.82 -3.04
CA VAL A 29 -10.75 -18.96 -2.76
C VAL A 29 -10.01 -17.94 -3.58
N PHE A 30 -9.22 -17.12 -2.94
CA PHE A 30 -8.39 -16.14 -3.63
C PHE A 30 -6.92 -16.29 -3.27
N GLY A 31 -6.06 -15.73 -4.08
CA GLY A 31 -4.62 -15.57 -3.85
C GLY A 31 -4.17 -14.25 -4.44
N LEU A 32 -3.09 -13.71 -3.91
CA LEU A 32 -2.56 -12.40 -4.29
C LEU A 32 -1.10 -12.54 -4.70
N GLU A 33 -0.74 -11.89 -5.80
CA GLU A 33 0.62 -11.71 -6.26
C GLU A 33 0.91 -10.22 -6.20
N THR A 34 1.83 -9.82 -5.33
CA THR A 34 2.13 -8.40 -5.10
C THR A 34 3.56 -8.10 -5.51
N HIS A 35 3.72 -7.17 -6.43
CA HIS A 35 5.00 -6.69 -6.92
C HIS A 35 5.35 -5.36 -6.27
N VAL A 36 6.58 -5.24 -5.77
CA VAL A 36 7.08 -4.08 -5.04
C VAL A 36 8.39 -3.61 -5.64
N GLU A 37 8.42 -2.43 -6.24
CA GLU A 37 9.68 -1.79 -6.62
C GLU A 37 10.44 -1.37 -5.36
N LEU A 38 11.71 -1.80 -5.25
CA LEU A 38 12.52 -1.49 -4.09
C LEU A 38 13.18 -0.10 -4.23
N GLY A 39 13.13 0.69 -3.17
CA GLY A 39 13.70 2.03 -3.07
C GLY A 39 15.22 2.04 -3.00
N THR A 40 15.90 1.30 -3.88
CA THR A 40 17.35 1.30 -4.00
C THR A 40 17.85 2.48 -4.83
N ARG A 41 19.09 2.92 -4.61
CA ARG A 41 19.69 4.02 -5.37
C ARG A 41 20.14 3.62 -6.77
N THR A 42 20.31 2.32 -7.00
CA THR A 42 20.77 1.75 -8.27
C THR A 42 19.93 0.55 -8.65
N LYS A 43 19.94 0.22 -9.91
CA LYS A 43 19.24 -0.95 -10.48
C LYS A 43 19.72 -2.27 -9.88
N MET A 44 19.00 -3.35 -10.18
CA MET A 44 19.24 -4.69 -9.60
C MET A 44 20.63 -5.24 -9.98
N PHE A 45 21.06 -5.04 -11.23
CA PHE A 45 22.26 -5.67 -11.78
C PHE A 45 23.27 -4.70 -12.35
N CYS A 46 23.09 -3.38 -12.19
CA CYS A 46 24.01 -2.36 -12.66
C CYS A 46 23.97 -1.09 -11.79
N GLY A 47 24.86 -0.14 -12.07
CA GLY A 47 25.00 1.12 -11.35
C GLY A 47 24.07 2.25 -11.83
N CYS A 48 23.17 2.01 -12.79
CA CYS A 48 22.22 3.05 -13.23
C CYS A 48 21.29 3.46 -12.10
N THR A 49 20.94 4.75 -12.07
CA THR A 49 20.03 5.30 -11.05
C THR A 49 18.59 4.82 -11.27
N THR A 50 17.79 4.95 -10.23
CA THR A 50 16.37 4.55 -10.21
C THR A 50 15.44 5.74 -9.95
N VAL A 51 15.90 6.97 -10.29
CA VAL A 51 15.13 8.19 -10.00
C VAL A 51 13.88 8.23 -10.88
N PHE A 52 12.73 8.38 -10.22
CA PHE A 52 11.43 8.52 -10.89
C PHE A 52 11.35 9.83 -11.67
N GLY A 53 10.68 9.84 -12.83
CA GLY A 53 10.43 11.05 -13.63
C GLY A 53 11.63 11.59 -14.42
N ALA A 54 12.75 10.85 -14.49
CA ALA A 54 13.87 11.22 -15.37
C ALA A 54 13.47 11.14 -16.86
N SER A 55 14.18 11.90 -17.71
CA SER A 55 13.94 11.88 -19.17
C SER A 55 14.01 10.43 -19.71
N PRO A 56 13.12 10.03 -20.63
CA PRO A 56 13.09 8.68 -21.16
C PRO A 56 14.45 8.20 -21.65
N ASN A 57 14.80 6.94 -21.32
CA ASN A 57 16.06 6.30 -21.71
C ASN A 57 17.35 7.00 -21.26
N SER A 58 17.28 7.87 -20.24
CA SER A 58 18.46 8.58 -19.69
C SER A 58 19.19 7.78 -18.60
N GLN A 59 18.54 6.76 -18.02
CA GLN A 59 19.08 5.92 -16.94
C GLN A 59 19.32 4.49 -17.44
N VAL A 60 20.12 4.34 -18.49
CA VAL A 60 20.40 3.06 -19.14
C VAL A 60 21.89 2.87 -19.36
N CYS A 61 22.33 1.60 -19.37
CA CYS A 61 23.70 1.22 -19.68
C CYS A 61 23.72 -0.13 -20.42
N PRO A 62 24.89 -0.58 -20.95
CA PRO A 62 24.98 -1.86 -21.64
C PRO A 62 24.43 -3.05 -20.85
N VAL A 63 24.56 -3.06 -19.52
CA VAL A 63 24.07 -4.18 -18.69
C VAL A 63 22.55 -4.26 -18.68
N CYS A 64 21.86 -3.18 -18.31
CA CYS A 64 20.38 -3.19 -18.26
C CYS A 64 19.74 -3.26 -19.65
N LEU A 65 20.47 -2.89 -20.71
CA LEU A 65 20.05 -3.07 -22.10
C LEU A 65 20.41 -4.47 -22.67
N GLY A 66 21.15 -5.29 -21.93
CA GLY A 66 21.50 -6.64 -22.36
C GLY A 66 22.44 -6.67 -23.57
N LEU A 67 23.33 -5.69 -23.71
CA LEU A 67 24.27 -5.65 -24.84
C LEU A 67 25.30 -6.78 -24.73
N PRO A 68 25.76 -7.33 -25.85
CA PRO A 68 26.75 -8.42 -25.88
C PRO A 68 28.00 -8.10 -25.06
N GLY A 69 28.41 -9.04 -24.20
CA GLY A 69 29.61 -8.91 -23.36
C GLY A 69 29.43 -8.19 -22.04
N SER A 70 28.23 -7.65 -21.75
CA SER A 70 27.93 -7.08 -20.45
C SER A 70 27.44 -8.17 -19.46
N LEU A 71 27.92 -8.11 -18.20
CA LEU A 71 27.60 -9.08 -17.18
C LEU A 71 26.86 -8.40 -15.99
N PRO A 72 25.84 -9.04 -15.40
CA PRO A 72 25.11 -8.55 -14.25
C PRO A 72 25.95 -8.64 -12.97
N VAL A 73 25.73 -7.69 -12.03
CA VAL A 73 26.26 -7.74 -10.67
C VAL A 73 25.14 -7.41 -9.69
N VAL A 74 24.86 -8.33 -8.77
CA VAL A 74 23.71 -8.23 -7.86
C VAL A 74 23.84 -7.05 -6.90
N ASN A 75 22.77 -6.28 -6.76
CA ASN A 75 22.67 -5.19 -5.79
C ASN A 75 22.47 -5.74 -4.38
N ARG A 76 23.50 -5.60 -3.52
CA ARG A 76 23.47 -6.06 -2.12
C ARG A 76 22.31 -5.45 -1.33
N ARG A 77 21.96 -4.17 -1.59
CA ARG A 77 20.87 -3.50 -0.88
C ARG A 77 19.51 -4.09 -1.22
N ALA A 78 19.30 -4.54 -2.45
CA ALA A 78 18.08 -5.23 -2.85
C ALA A 78 17.92 -6.56 -2.10
N ILE A 79 19.02 -7.33 -1.95
CA ILE A 79 19.01 -8.57 -1.12
C ILE A 79 18.64 -8.24 0.33
N GLU A 80 19.29 -7.23 0.93
CA GLU A 80 19.00 -6.80 2.29
C GLU A 80 17.52 -6.40 2.48
N PHE A 81 16.99 -5.61 1.55
CA PHE A 81 15.58 -5.21 1.60
C PHE A 81 14.64 -6.42 1.49
N THR A 82 14.95 -7.38 0.63
CA THR A 82 14.14 -8.60 0.51
C THR A 82 14.19 -9.46 1.78
N ILE A 83 15.36 -9.57 2.43
CA ILE A 83 15.49 -10.24 3.73
C ILE A 83 14.65 -9.51 4.79
N ARG A 84 14.67 -8.18 4.85
CA ARG A 84 13.81 -7.38 5.76
C ARG A 84 12.34 -7.68 5.53
N ILE A 85 11.90 -7.69 4.27
CA ILE A 85 10.52 -8.04 3.89
C ILE A 85 10.19 -9.46 4.35
N GLY A 86 11.01 -10.45 4.00
CA GLY A 86 10.80 -11.83 4.40
C GLY A 86 10.69 -12.00 5.91
N LEU A 87 11.58 -11.39 6.68
CA LEU A 87 11.55 -11.45 8.14
C LEU A 87 10.30 -10.80 8.74
N ALA A 88 9.88 -9.65 8.20
CA ALA A 88 8.67 -8.95 8.64
C ALA A 88 7.38 -9.73 8.30
N LEU A 89 7.42 -10.52 7.24
CA LEU A 89 6.34 -11.41 6.81
C LEU A 89 6.45 -12.83 7.40
N ASN A 90 7.26 -13.00 8.45
CA ASN A 90 7.46 -14.28 9.14
C ASN A 90 7.97 -15.42 8.23
N CYS A 91 8.66 -15.10 7.13
CA CYS A 91 9.23 -16.07 6.24
C CYS A 91 10.51 -16.70 6.83
N SER A 92 10.81 -17.92 6.41
CA SER A 92 12.13 -18.53 6.51
C SER A 92 13.03 -17.94 5.44
N ILE A 93 14.24 -17.51 5.81
CA ILE A 93 15.25 -17.03 4.86
C ILE A 93 16.07 -18.24 4.42
N ALA A 94 16.15 -18.46 3.11
CA ALA A 94 16.91 -19.56 2.55
C ALA A 94 18.42 -19.41 2.83
N SER A 95 19.06 -20.49 3.27
CA SER A 95 20.52 -20.54 3.45
C SER A 95 21.27 -20.50 2.12
N TRP A 96 20.58 -20.80 1.03
CA TRP A 96 21.07 -20.80 -0.34
C TRP A 96 19.90 -20.56 -1.29
N CYS A 97 20.09 -19.69 -2.27
CA CYS A 97 19.14 -19.42 -3.33
C CYS A 97 19.85 -19.05 -4.63
N ARG A 98 19.13 -19.06 -5.75
CA ARG A 98 19.69 -18.71 -7.06
C ARG A 98 18.71 -17.94 -7.90
N PHE A 99 19.27 -17.21 -8.86
CA PHE A 99 18.50 -16.59 -9.94
C PHE A 99 18.28 -17.57 -11.10
N ALA A 100 17.20 -17.33 -11.81
CA ALA A 100 16.82 -18.03 -13.04
C ALA A 100 16.46 -17.02 -14.12
N ARG A 101 16.60 -17.42 -15.38
CA ARG A 101 16.10 -16.68 -16.53
C ARG A 101 14.68 -17.09 -16.82
N LYS A 102 13.76 -16.11 -16.81
CA LYS A 102 12.41 -16.21 -17.33
C LYS A 102 12.41 -15.66 -18.74
N ASN A 103 12.39 -16.54 -19.75
CA ASN A 103 12.46 -16.10 -21.14
C ASN A 103 11.14 -15.44 -21.56
N TYR A 104 11.27 -14.22 -22.07
CA TYR A 104 10.15 -13.35 -22.34
C TYR A 104 10.51 -12.39 -23.48
N PHE A 105 9.89 -12.60 -24.64
CA PHE A 105 10.18 -11.86 -25.86
C PHE A 105 9.16 -10.75 -26.07
N TYR A 106 9.44 -9.58 -25.49
CA TYR A 106 8.60 -8.40 -25.64
C TYR A 106 9.47 -7.13 -25.69
N PRO A 107 9.03 -6.06 -26.39
CA PRO A 107 9.86 -4.87 -26.57
C PRO A 107 10.32 -4.18 -25.29
N ASP A 108 9.61 -4.31 -24.19
CA ASP A 108 9.97 -3.74 -22.88
C ASP A 108 11.05 -4.54 -22.13
N MET A 109 11.43 -5.72 -22.64
CA MET A 109 12.48 -6.56 -22.09
C MET A 109 13.67 -6.64 -23.06
N PRO A 110 14.65 -5.73 -22.96
CA PRO A 110 15.72 -5.60 -23.96
C PRO A 110 16.64 -6.81 -24.03
N LYS A 111 16.74 -7.59 -22.96
CA LYS A 111 17.54 -8.83 -22.90
C LYS A 111 16.82 -10.06 -23.46
N ASN A 112 15.53 -9.98 -23.75
CA ASN A 112 14.63 -11.09 -24.08
C ASN A 112 14.45 -12.11 -22.94
N PHE A 113 14.87 -11.79 -21.73
CA PHE A 113 14.60 -12.55 -20.52
C PHE A 113 14.60 -11.62 -19.30
N GLN A 114 13.83 -11.98 -18.30
CA GLN A 114 13.84 -11.37 -16.99
C GLN A 114 14.66 -12.25 -16.04
N ILE A 115 15.59 -11.65 -15.31
CA ILE A 115 16.26 -12.35 -14.22
C ILE A 115 15.32 -12.32 -13.01
N SER A 116 14.95 -13.49 -12.52
CA SER A 116 14.02 -13.70 -11.41
C SER A 116 14.49 -14.87 -10.56
N GLN A 117 13.74 -15.24 -9.52
CA GLN A 117 13.93 -16.49 -8.78
C GLN A 117 12.71 -17.39 -9.00
N TYR A 118 12.91 -18.66 -9.29
CA TYR A 118 11.82 -19.60 -9.62
C TYR A 118 11.70 -20.73 -8.61
N ASP A 119 12.63 -21.69 -8.66
CA ASP A 119 12.62 -22.90 -7.85
C ASP A 119 13.34 -22.74 -6.50
N GLU A 120 14.24 -21.76 -6.40
CA GLU A 120 15.05 -21.51 -5.20
C GLU A 120 14.94 -20.02 -4.77
N PRO A 121 13.77 -19.59 -4.27
CA PRO A 121 13.56 -18.22 -3.84
C PRO A 121 14.29 -17.91 -2.53
N LEU A 122 14.52 -16.62 -2.27
CA LEU A 122 15.23 -16.14 -1.07
C LEU A 122 14.42 -16.34 0.21
N CYS A 123 13.09 -16.19 0.17
CA CYS A 123 12.23 -16.31 1.34
C CYS A 123 11.03 -17.20 1.05
N VAL A 124 10.68 -18.07 2.00
CA VAL A 124 9.59 -19.05 1.88
C VAL A 124 8.79 -19.17 3.18
N ASP A 125 7.57 -19.71 3.07
CA ASP A 125 6.77 -20.19 4.20
C ASP A 125 6.46 -19.10 5.25
N GLY A 126 6.00 -17.95 4.80
CA GLY A 126 5.61 -16.86 5.68
C GLY A 126 4.11 -16.76 5.92
N PHE A 127 3.73 -15.70 6.63
CA PHE A 127 2.33 -15.30 6.81
C PHE A 127 2.21 -13.83 7.21
N LEU A 128 1.02 -13.28 6.96
CA LEU A 128 0.60 -11.97 7.47
C LEU A 128 -0.80 -12.11 8.06
N ASP A 129 -0.97 -11.72 9.32
CA ASP A 129 -2.26 -11.69 9.98
C ASP A 129 -2.94 -10.35 9.73
N VAL A 130 -4.20 -10.37 9.29
CA VAL A 130 -5.00 -9.18 9.00
C VAL A 130 -6.30 -9.16 9.78
N LEU A 131 -6.74 -7.98 10.17
CA LEU A 131 -7.99 -7.81 10.92
C LEU A 131 -9.10 -7.35 9.97
N VAL A 132 -10.20 -8.11 9.93
CA VAL A 132 -11.37 -7.80 9.11
C VAL A 132 -12.64 -8.14 9.87
N GLY A 133 -13.53 -7.15 10.05
CA GLY A 133 -14.79 -7.35 10.75
C GLY A 133 -14.66 -7.78 12.21
N GLY A 134 -13.54 -7.47 12.86
CA GLY A 134 -13.23 -7.90 14.24
C GLY A 134 -12.58 -9.29 14.33
N GLU A 135 -12.37 -9.98 13.22
CA GLU A 135 -11.74 -11.29 13.14
C GLU A 135 -10.32 -11.18 12.58
N THR A 136 -9.38 -11.93 13.16
CA THR A 136 -8.02 -12.03 12.61
C THR A 136 -7.96 -13.19 11.63
N VAL A 137 -7.60 -12.88 10.40
CA VAL A 137 -7.42 -13.86 9.31
C VAL A 137 -5.96 -13.97 8.95
N ARG A 138 -5.43 -15.19 8.99
CA ARG A 138 -4.06 -15.47 8.56
C ARG A 138 -3.99 -15.71 7.06
N VAL A 139 -3.22 -14.87 6.36
CA VAL A 139 -2.89 -15.04 4.95
C VAL A 139 -1.50 -15.66 4.85
N GLY A 140 -1.42 -16.91 4.41
CA GLY A 140 -0.15 -17.60 4.20
C GLY A 140 0.61 -17.01 3.01
N ILE A 141 1.92 -16.90 3.14
CA ILE A 141 2.83 -16.46 2.07
C ILE A 141 3.63 -17.67 1.61
N GLU A 142 3.55 -17.95 0.33
CA GLU A 142 4.29 -19.06 -0.29
C GLU A 142 5.76 -18.70 -0.41
N ARG A 143 6.04 -17.53 -1.00
CA ARG A 143 7.40 -17.04 -1.21
C ARG A 143 7.46 -15.52 -1.34
N VAL A 144 8.66 -15.01 -1.07
CA VAL A 144 9.09 -13.65 -1.43
C VAL A 144 10.39 -13.79 -2.19
N HIS A 145 10.40 -13.34 -3.44
CA HIS A 145 11.55 -13.50 -4.30
C HIS A 145 11.93 -12.22 -5.04
N LEU A 146 13.21 -12.17 -5.44
CA LEU A 146 13.80 -11.04 -6.17
C LEU A 146 13.65 -11.25 -7.67
N GLU A 147 13.37 -10.16 -8.37
CA GLU A 147 13.44 -10.05 -9.81
C GLU A 147 13.79 -8.63 -10.25
N GLU A 148 13.88 -8.40 -11.53
CA GLU A 148 14.05 -7.07 -12.11
C GLU A 148 12.78 -6.64 -12.83
N ASP A 149 12.45 -5.34 -12.80
CA ASP A 149 11.30 -4.82 -13.53
C ASP A 149 11.63 -4.67 -15.04
N THR A 150 10.58 -4.60 -15.86
CA THR A 150 10.65 -4.37 -17.30
C THR A 150 10.64 -2.88 -17.63
N GLY A 151 10.92 -2.52 -18.88
CA GLY A 151 10.73 -1.17 -19.38
C GLY A 151 9.24 -0.77 -19.39
N LYS A 152 8.99 0.47 -19.73
CA LYS A 152 7.64 1.02 -19.86
C LYS A 152 7.30 1.20 -21.33
N SER A 153 6.21 0.58 -21.78
CA SER A 153 5.67 0.79 -23.13
C SER A 153 4.58 1.85 -23.12
N LEU A 154 4.67 2.83 -24.01
CA LEU A 154 3.68 3.86 -24.24
C LEU A 154 3.11 3.67 -25.64
N HIS A 155 1.81 3.39 -25.74
CA HIS A 155 1.12 3.23 -27.01
C HIS A 155 0.56 4.56 -27.47
N VAL A 156 0.95 5.01 -28.67
CA VAL A 156 0.58 6.30 -29.24
C VAL A 156 -0.40 6.08 -30.39
N GLY A 157 -1.42 6.93 -30.47
CA GLY A 157 -2.54 6.75 -31.38
C GLY A 157 -3.58 5.77 -30.82
N GLY A 158 -4.80 5.83 -31.32
CA GLY A 158 -5.93 5.03 -30.84
C GLY A 158 -6.66 5.62 -29.61
N ALA A 159 -7.92 5.24 -29.47
CA ALA A 159 -8.83 5.84 -28.47
C ALA A 159 -8.62 5.31 -27.03
N THR A 160 -7.86 4.23 -26.84
CA THR A 160 -7.83 3.48 -25.56
C THR A 160 -6.45 3.45 -24.85
N GLY A 161 -5.39 4.00 -25.47
CA GLY A 161 -4.02 3.86 -24.95
C GLY A 161 -3.47 2.43 -24.92
N ARG A 162 -4.20 1.47 -25.53
CA ARG A 162 -3.78 0.07 -25.65
C ARG A 162 -3.05 -0.17 -26.97
N ILE A 163 -2.30 -1.27 -27.06
CA ILE A 163 -1.58 -1.68 -28.28
C ILE A 163 -2.52 -1.87 -29.45
N GLN A 164 -3.76 -2.33 -29.20
CA GLN A 164 -4.79 -2.48 -30.22
C GLN A 164 -5.27 -1.10 -30.69
N GLY A 165 -5.01 -0.78 -31.95
CA GLY A 165 -5.35 0.50 -32.54
C GLY A 165 -4.26 1.58 -32.35
N ALA A 166 -3.14 1.28 -31.71
CA ALA A 166 -2.00 2.18 -31.65
C ALA A 166 -1.27 2.23 -33.01
N GLU A 167 -0.84 3.42 -33.39
CA GLU A 167 -0.05 3.63 -34.61
C GLU A 167 1.41 3.17 -34.41
N TYR A 168 1.94 3.41 -33.21
CA TYR A 168 3.28 2.96 -32.80
C TYR A 168 3.38 2.91 -31.27
N SER A 169 4.47 2.31 -30.77
CA SER A 169 4.78 2.26 -29.36
C SER A 169 6.17 2.84 -29.10
N LEU A 170 6.28 3.66 -28.05
CA LEU A 170 7.54 4.12 -27.49
C LEU A 170 7.90 3.25 -26.30
N VAL A 171 9.20 2.93 -26.17
CA VAL A 171 9.69 2.14 -25.04
C VAL A 171 10.71 2.96 -24.26
N ASP A 172 10.46 3.09 -22.96
CA ASP A 172 11.36 3.71 -22.01
C ASP A 172 11.97 2.64 -21.10
N TYR A 173 13.29 2.48 -21.19
CA TYR A 173 14.05 1.49 -20.42
C TYR A 173 14.58 2.03 -19.08
N ASN A 174 14.19 3.24 -18.66
CA ASN A 174 14.58 3.76 -17.35
C ASN A 174 14.15 2.83 -16.22
N ARG A 175 12.97 2.21 -16.35
CA ARG A 175 12.46 1.24 -15.37
C ARG A 175 13.11 -0.14 -15.50
N ALA A 176 13.52 -0.56 -16.69
CA ALA A 176 14.13 -1.88 -16.92
C ALA A 176 15.33 -2.10 -16.00
N GLY A 177 15.27 -3.16 -15.20
CA GLY A 177 16.30 -3.51 -14.23
C GLY A 177 16.15 -2.85 -12.86
N ILE A 178 15.08 -2.09 -12.57
CA ILE A 178 14.77 -1.67 -11.19
C ILE A 178 14.55 -2.94 -10.34
N PRO A 179 15.13 -3.02 -9.12
CA PRO A 179 14.91 -4.16 -8.25
C PRO A 179 13.43 -4.29 -7.89
N LEU A 180 12.88 -5.46 -8.13
CA LEU A 180 11.49 -5.80 -7.89
C LEU A 180 11.43 -7.01 -6.95
N VAL A 181 10.49 -6.99 -6.02
CA VAL A 181 10.16 -8.13 -5.17
C VAL A 181 8.74 -8.58 -5.51
N GLU A 182 8.58 -9.87 -5.76
CA GLU A 182 7.27 -10.51 -5.87
C GLU A 182 6.95 -11.26 -4.59
N ILE A 183 5.77 -10.96 -4.00
CA ILE A 183 5.24 -11.60 -2.81
C ILE A 183 4.01 -12.39 -3.22
N VAL A 184 4.09 -13.72 -3.11
CA VAL A 184 3.05 -14.65 -3.55
C VAL A 184 2.39 -15.26 -2.33
N THR A 185 1.07 -15.10 -2.21
CA THR A 185 0.31 -15.76 -1.14
C THR A 185 -0.03 -17.21 -1.52
N ARG A 186 -0.25 -18.02 -0.50
CA ARG A 186 -0.97 -19.28 -0.67
C ARG A 186 -2.44 -18.98 -0.97
N PRO A 187 -3.17 -19.92 -1.59
CA PRO A 187 -4.62 -19.80 -1.69
C PRO A 187 -5.26 -19.60 -0.31
N VAL A 188 -6.18 -18.64 -0.20
CA VAL A 188 -6.88 -18.28 1.03
C VAL A 188 -8.32 -18.78 0.96
N PRO A 189 -8.62 -19.96 1.49
CA PRO A 189 -9.97 -20.50 1.57
C PRO A 189 -10.67 -20.05 2.86
N GLY A 190 -11.97 -20.36 2.96
CA GLY A 190 -12.72 -20.29 4.23
C GLY A 190 -13.09 -18.88 4.70
N THR A 191 -12.84 -17.86 3.89
CA THR A 191 -13.12 -16.45 4.25
C THR A 191 -14.57 -16.05 3.99
N GLY A 192 -15.31 -16.83 3.19
CA GLY A 192 -16.73 -16.61 2.92
C GLY A 192 -17.03 -15.17 2.46
N TYR A 193 -17.94 -14.51 3.18
CA TYR A 193 -18.35 -13.13 2.89
C TYR A 193 -17.24 -12.11 3.16
N LEU A 194 -16.21 -12.45 3.93
CA LEU A 194 -15.08 -11.58 4.22
C LEU A 194 -14.03 -11.55 3.09
N ALA A 195 -14.08 -12.46 2.09
CA ALA A 195 -13.03 -12.61 1.08
C ALA A 195 -12.56 -11.30 0.44
N PRO A 196 -13.43 -10.40 -0.07
CA PRO A 196 -13.01 -9.12 -0.62
C PRO A 196 -12.33 -8.21 0.41
N GLY A 197 -12.89 -8.18 1.64
CA GLY A 197 -12.35 -7.40 2.75
C GLY A 197 -10.97 -7.90 3.20
N VAL A 198 -10.76 -9.22 3.25
CA VAL A 198 -9.48 -9.85 3.60
C VAL A 198 -8.42 -9.52 2.54
N ALA A 199 -8.76 -9.59 1.26
CA ALA A 199 -7.83 -9.23 0.18
C ALA A 199 -7.39 -7.76 0.28
N ARG A 200 -8.33 -6.84 0.51
CA ARG A 200 -8.02 -5.42 0.73
C ARG A 200 -7.18 -5.20 1.99
N ALA A 201 -7.55 -5.83 3.10
CA ALA A 201 -6.83 -5.69 4.37
C ALA A 201 -5.39 -6.21 4.26
N TYR A 202 -5.18 -7.32 3.53
CA TYR A 202 -3.85 -7.85 3.26
C TYR A 202 -2.96 -6.84 2.53
N VAL A 203 -3.44 -6.28 1.41
CA VAL A 203 -2.64 -5.30 0.66
C VAL A 203 -2.41 -4.02 1.48
N THR A 204 -3.38 -3.62 2.31
CA THR A 204 -3.25 -2.48 3.21
C THR A 204 -2.15 -2.71 4.25
N GLU A 205 -2.21 -3.84 4.97
CA GLU A 205 -1.22 -4.17 6.01
C GLU A 205 0.17 -4.40 5.40
N LEU A 206 0.24 -5.09 4.25
CA LEU A 206 1.48 -5.28 3.52
C LEU A 206 2.12 -3.94 3.14
N ARG A 207 1.33 -3.00 2.60
CA ARG A 207 1.80 -1.64 2.27
C ARG A 207 2.37 -0.93 3.49
N ASP A 208 1.69 -1.02 4.63
CA ASP A 208 2.12 -0.37 5.87
C ASP A 208 3.41 -1.02 6.42
N VAL A 209 3.53 -2.36 6.34
CA VAL A 209 4.77 -3.08 6.66
C VAL A 209 5.92 -2.61 5.78
N LEU A 210 5.75 -2.61 4.46
CA LEU A 210 6.80 -2.21 3.51
C LEU A 210 7.25 -0.76 3.72
N ARG A 211 6.31 0.14 4.02
CA ARG A 211 6.59 1.54 4.35
C ARG A 211 7.38 1.66 5.65
N SER A 212 6.98 0.93 6.71
CA SER A 212 7.67 0.96 8.00
C SER A 212 9.11 0.43 7.90
N LEU A 213 9.36 -0.54 7.01
CA LEU A 213 10.70 -1.05 6.73
C LEU A 213 11.57 -0.07 5.93
N GLY A 214 10.99 0.96 5.31
CA GLY A 214 11.68 1.91 4.45
C GLY A 214 12.27 1.26 3.18
N VAL A 215 11.61 0.21 2.65
CA VAL A 215 12.11 -0.56 1.50
C VAL A 215 11.53 -0.12 0.17
N SER A 216 10.40 0.61 0.19
CA SER A 216 9.68 1.12 -0.99
C SER A 216 8.83 2.32 -0.60
N ASP A 217 8.45 3.16 -1.56
CA ASP A 217 7.45 4.22 -1.39
C ASP A 217 6.00 3.70 -1.46
N VAL A 218 5.81 2.48 -1.95
CA VAL A 218 4.56 1.71 -1.99
C VAL A 218 3.36 2.46 -2.57
N ARG A 219 3.58 3.16 -3.68
CA ARG A 219 2.55 3.94 -4.38
C ARG A 219 1.93 3.13 -5.50
N MET A 220 0.66 2.75 -5.33
CA MET A 220 -0.08 1.99 -6.35
C MET A 220 -0.33 2.84 -7.61
N GLU A 221 -0.60 4.13 -7.45
CA GLU A 221 -0.85 5.09 -8.53
C GLU A 221 0.39 5.35 -9.40
N GLU A 222 1.59 5.24 -8.85
CA GLU A 222 2.86 5.36 -9.58
C GLU A 222 3.38 4.01 -10.07
N GLY A 223 2.77 2.90 -9.63
CA GLY A 223 3.11 1.53 -10.03
C GLY A 223 4.25 0.90 -9.26
N SER A 224 4.76 1.53 -8.19
CA SER A 224 5.77 0.94 -7.31
C SER A 224 5.21 -0.16 -6.38
N LEU A 225 3.89 -0.24 -6.26
CA LEU A 225 3.16 -1.35 -5.66
C LEU A 225 2.06 -1.79 -6.62
N ARG A 226 2.10 -3.04 -7.07
CA ARG A 226 1.10 -3.63 -7.98
C ARG A 226 0.57 -4.91 -7.35
N CYS A 227 -0.71 -5.19 -7.54
CA CYS A 227 -1.33 -6.40 -7.02
C CYS A 227 -2.18 -7.07 -8.10
N ASP A 228 -1.87 -8.33 -8.38
CA ASP A 228 -2.68 -9.20 -9.22
C ASP A 228 -3.50 -10.12 -8.30
N VAL A 229 -4.77 -10.32 -8.65
CA VAL A 229 -5.71 -11.08 -7.83
C VAL A 229 -6.10 -12.37 -8.55
N ASN A 230 -5.81 -13.50 -7.95
CA ASN A 230 -6.28 -14.81 -8.40
C ASN A 230 -7.58 -15.16 -7.65
N THR A 231 -8.65 -15.49 -8.37
CA THR A 231 -9.93 -15.84 -7.76
C THR A 231 -10.46 -17.14 -8.36
N SER A 232 -10.98 -18.03 -7.52
CA SER A 232 -11.71 -19.22 -7.92
C SER A 232 -12.89 -19.49 -7.00
N LEU A 233 -13.92 -20.17 -7.52
CA LEU A 233 -15.07 -20.64 -6.74
C LEU A 233 -15.02 -22.14 -6.60
N SER A 234 -15.13 -22.63 -5.38
CA SER A 234 -15.31 -24.04 -5.02
C SER A 234 -16.78 -24.29 -4.73
N VAL A 235 -17.33 -25.41 -5.17
CA VAL A 235 -18.69 -25.80 -4.74
C VAL A 235 -18.64 -26.06 -3.22
N ARG A 236 -19.54 -25.44 -2.48
CA ARG A 236 -19.57 -25.53 -1.01
C ARG A 236 -19.57 -26.97 -0.53
N GLY A 237 -18.65 -27.28 0.38
CA GLY A 237 -18.48 -28.61 0.95
C GLY A 237 -17.83 -29.65 0.03
N SER A 238 -17.42 -29.32 -1.20
CA SER A 238 -16.76 -30.28 -2.11
C SER A 238 -15.31 -30.57 -1.75
N GLY A 239 -14.62 -29.65 -1.10
CA GLY A 239 -13.17 -29.71 -0.85
C GLY A 239 -12.29 -29.62 -2.11
N VAL A 240 -12.89 -29.40 -3.29
CA VAL A 240 -12.17 -29.31 -4.57
C VAL A 240 -12.07 -27.86 -5.00
N LEU A 241 -10.85 -27.40 -5.27
CA LEU A 241 -10.61 -26.05 -5.77
C LEU A 241 -11.20 -25.88 -7.18
N GLY A 242 -11.87 -24.75 -7.42
CA GLY A 242 -12.35 -24.37 -8.74
C GLY A 242 -11.24 -23.88 -9.66
N THR A 243 -11.59 -23.63 -10.93
CA THR A 243 -10.68 -23.02 -11.89
C THR A 243 -10.43 -21.57 -11.52
N ARG A 244 -9.17 -21.17 -11.42
CA ARG A 244 -8.77 -19.79 -11.10
C ARG A 244 -8.76 -18.90 -12.34
N THR A 245 -9.06 -17.63 -12.12
CA THR A 245 -8.78 -16.54 -13.07
C THR A 245 -7.85 -15.53 -12.40
N GLU A 246 -6.95 -14.95 -13.16
CA GLU A 246 -6.03 -13.90 -12.73
C GLU A 246 -6.60 -12.54 -13.14
N THR A 247 -6.81 -11.64 -12.19
CA THR A 247 -7.30 -10.28 -12.45
C THR A 247 -6.16 -9.29 -12.32
N LYS A 248 -5.86 -8.59 -13.41
CA LYS A 248 -4.83 -7.55 -13.51
C LYS A 248 -5.44 -6.15 -13.56
N ASN A 249 -4.58 -5.15 -13.51
CA ASN A 249 -4.95 -3.73 -13.56
C ASN A 249 -5.77 -3.27 -12.34
N VAL A 250 -5.34 -3.73 -11.17
CA VAL A 250 -5.93 -3.39 -9.88
C VAL A 250 -5.04 -2.33 -9.22
N ASN A 251 -5.40 -1.04 -9.42
CA ASN A 251 -4.51 0.09 -9.14
C ASN A 251 -4.82 0.83 -7.83
N SER A 252 -5.74 0.32 -7.02
CA SER A 252 -6.07 0.89 -5.71
C SER A 252 -6.54 -0.19 -4.72
N LEU A 253 -6.46 0.11 -3.42
CA LEU A 253 -6.97 -0.80 -2.37
C LEU A 253 -8.47 -1.09 -2.54
N ARG A 254 -9.24 -0.10 -2.99
CA ARG A 254 -10.66 -0.25 -3.28
C ARG A 254 -10.88 -1.17 -4.48
N SER A 255 -10.03 -1.07 -5.49
CA SER A 255 -10.09 -1.92 -6.68
C SER A 255 -9.78 -3.38 -6.35
N VAL A 256 -8.88 -3.67 -5.38
CA VAL A 256 -8.63 -5.04 -4.90
C VAL A 256 -9.92 -5.68 -4.39
N GLU A 257 -10.63 -5.01 -3.49
CA GLU A 257 -11.91 -5.48 -2.93
C GLU A 257 -12.98 -5.70 -4.01
N ARG A 258 -13.13 -4.70 -4.90
CA ARG A 258 -14.12 -4.75 -6.00
C ARG A 258 -13.79 -5.83 -7.03
N ALA A 259 -12.52 -6.04 -7.35
CA ALA A 259 -12.09 -7.07 -8.29
C ALA A 259 -12.41 -8.48 -7.78
N VAL A 260 -12.12 -8.77 -6.50
CA VAL A 260 -12.47 -10.05 -5.88
C VAL A 260 -13.99 -10.26 -5.91
N ARG A 261 -14.77 -9.27 -5.49
CA ARG A 261 -16.24 -9.35 -5.49
C ARG A 261 -16.80 -9.60 -6.88
N SER A 262 -16.42 -8.78 -7.86
CA SER A 262 -16.88 -8.88 -9.25
C SER A 262 -16.54 -10.22 -9.89
N GLU A 263 -15.36 -10.76 -9.58
CA GLU A 263 -14.94 -12.04 -10.15
C GLU A 263 -15.67 -13.22 -9.50
N ILE A 264 -16.03 -13.14 -8.21
CA ILE A 264 -16.87 -14.12 -7.52
C ILE A 264 -18.28 -14.13 -8.16
N GLU A 265 -18.90 -12.97 -8.34
CA GLU A 265 -20.22 -12.82 -8.95
C GLU A 265 -20.23 -13.37 -10.38
N ARG A 266 -19.26 -13.00 -11.20
CA ARG A 266 -19.12 -13.47 -12.58
C ARG A 266 -18.93 -14.99 -12.68
N GLN A 267 -18.03 -15.56 -11.87
CA GLN A 267 -17.81 -17.01 -11.88
C GLN A 267 -19.04 -17.79 -11.43
N ALA A 268 -19.78 -17.27 -10.44
CA ALA A 268 -21.03 -17.86 -9.99
C ALA A 268 -22.08 -17.88 -11.11
N GLU A 269 -22.21 -16.77 -11.86
CA GLU A 269 -23.12 -16.70 -13.01
C GLU A 269 -22.75 -17.71 -14.10
N VAL A 270 -21.47 -17.86 -14.42
CA VAL A 270 -20.98 -18.86 -15.38
C VAL A 270 -21.32 -20.27 -14.92
N LEU A 271 -21.08 -20.59 -13.66
CA LEU A 271 -21.33 -21.92 -13.11
C LEU A 271 -22.84 -22.23 -13.00
N ASP A 272 -23.65 -21.27 -12.57
CA ASP A 272 -25.12 -21.40 -12.46
C ASP A 272 -25.79 -21.59 -13.81
N SER A 273 -25.24 -21.00 -14.88
CA SER A 273 -25.71 -21.23 -16.25
C SER A 273 -25.28 -22.57 -16.85
N GLY A 274 -24.59 -23.41 -16.10
CA GLY A 274 -24.05 -24.71 -16.54
C GLY A 274 -22.78 -24.59 -17.38
N GLY A 275 -22.16 -23.40 -17.41
CA GLY A 275 -20.89 -23.14 -18.07
C GLY A 275 -19.68 -23.63 -17.26
N ARG A 276 -18.50 -23.35 -17.76
CA ARG A 276 -17.22 -23.64 -17.07
C ARG A 276 -16.38 -22.38 -17.03
N VAL A 277 -15.79 -22.12 -15.87
CA VAL A 277 -14.75 -21.08 -15.73
C VAL A 277 -13.51 -21.53 -16.49
N ILE A 278 -12.99 -20.66 -17.35
CA ILE A 278 -11.77 -20.87 -18.12
C ILE A 278 -10.62 -20.19 -17.38
N GLN A 279 -9.46 -20.86 -17.32
CA GLN A 279 -8.27 -20.28 -16.76
C GLN A 279 -7.69 -19.21 -17.69
N GLU A 280 -7.87 -17.95 -17.34
CA GLU A 280 -7.49 -16.80 -18.15
C GLU A 280 -6.98 -15.64 -17.29
N THR A 281 -6.27 -14.70 -17.94
CA THR A 281 -6.00 -13.39 -17.38
C THR A 281 -7.14 -12.44 -17.76
N ARG A 282 -7.66 -11.70 -16.79
CA ARG A 282 -8.73 -10.71 -16.95
C ARG A 282 -8.23 -9.33 -16.56
N HIS A 283 -8.83 -8.30 -17.10
CA HIS A 283 -8.50 -6.91 -16.79
C HIS A 283 -9.66 -6.26 -16.03
N PHE A 284 -9.39 -5.73 -14.86
CA PHE A 284 -10.36 -4.97 -14.08
C PHE A 284 -10.52 -3.56 -14.63
N HIS A 285 -11.75 -3.09 -14.72
CA HIS A 285 -12.12 -1.74 -15.14
C HIS A 285 -12.70 -0.98 -13.94
N GLU A 286 -11.97 0.01 -13.45
CA GLU A 286 -12.33 0.73 -12.23
C GLU A 286 -13.65 1.48 -12.35
N ASP A 287 -13.91 2.11 -13.50
CA ASP A 287 -15.12 2.89 -13.78
C ASP A 287 -16.38 2.02 -13.74
N SER A 288 -16.37 0.88 -14.42
CA SER A 288 -17.51 -0.05 -14.49
C SER A 288 -17.56 -1.06 -13.36
N GLY A 289 -16.43 -1.34 -12.71
CA GLY A 289 -16.31 -2.32 -11.63
C GLY A 289 -16.37 -3.77 -12.08
N VAL A 290 -16.19 -4.06 -13.38
CA VAL A 290 -16.23 -5.39 -13.94
C VAL A 290 -14.89 -5.81 -14.54
N THR A 291 -14.73 -7.10 -14.79
CA THR A 291 -13.55 -7.66 -15.46
C THR A 291 -13.88 -8.02 -16.90
N THR A 292 -12.92 -7.84 -17.82
CA THR A 292 -13.01 -8.33 -19.21
C THR A 292 -11.93 -9.35 -19.48
N SER A 293 -12.22 -10.33 -20.36
CA SER A 293 -11.25 -11.33 -20.78
C SER A 293 -10.03 -10.68 -21.43
N GLY A 294 -8.85 -11.13 -21.05
CA GLY A 294 -7.57 -10.80 -21.64
C GLY A 294 -7.07 -11.96 -22.51
N ARG A 295 -5.88 -12.47 -22.17
CA ARG A 295 -5.34 -13.66 -22.85
C ARG A 295 -5.90 -14.94 -22.23
N SER A 296 -6.28 -15.90 -23.07
CA SER A 296 -6.50 -17.27 -22.58
C SER A 296 -5.17 -17.96 -22.29
N LYS A 297 -5.16 -18.95 -21.37
CA LYS A 297 -3.93 -19.72 -21.06
C LYS A 297 -3.49 -20.70 -22.14
N GLU A 298 -4.31 -20.92 -23.16
CA GLU A 298 -3.90 -21.69 -24.35
C GLU A 298 -2.75 -20.96 -25.10
N GLU A 299 -2.62 -19.64 -24.89
CA GLU A 299 -1.49 -18.82 -25.33
C GLU A 299 -0.43 -18.62 -24.24
N ALA A 300 -0.47 -19.39 -23.13
CA ALA A 300 0.49 -19.25 -22.04
C ALA A 300 1.89 -19.51 -22.57
N GLN A 301 2.75 -18.50 -22.49
CA GLN A 301 4.13 -18.62 -22.87
C GLN A 301 4.83 -19.63 -21.95
N ASP A 302 5.45 -20.66 -22.52
CA ASP A 302 6.44 -21.46 -21.82
C ASP A 302 7.69 -20.58 -21.62
N TYR A 303 7.87 -20.11 -20.39
CA TYR A 303 9.00 -19.25 -20.05
C TYR A 303 10.35 -19.95 -20.06
N ARG A 304 10.38 -21.28 -20.20
CA ARG A 304 11.61 -22.10 -20.29
C ARG A 304 12.65 -21.67 -19.26
N TYR A 305 12.25 -21.65 -17.99
CA TYR A 305 13.16 -21.30 -16.90
C TYR A 305 14.40 -22.16 -16.88
N PHE A 306 15.56 -21.51 -16.67
CA PHE A 306 16.80 -22.20 -16.37
C PHE A 306 17.67 -21.30 -15.46
N PRO A 307 18.63 -21.87 -14.70
CA PRO A 307 19.49 -21.09 -13.80
C PRO A 307 20.24 -20.00 -14.57
N GLU A 308 20.31 -18.80 -13.97
CA GLU A 308 21.07 -17.69 -14.53
C GLU A 308 22.58 -18.00 -14.49
N PRO A 309 23.26 -18.19 -15.65
CA PRO A 309 24.64 -18.65 -15.68
C PRO A 309 25.65 -17.56 -15.29
N ASP A 310 25.28 -16.29 -15.42
CA ASP A 310 26.17 -15.14 -15.17
C ASP A 310 26.14 -14.66 -13.71
N LEU A 311 25.32 -15.28 -12.87
CA LEU A 311 25.20 -14.97 -11.43
C LEU A 311 25.53 -16.20 -10.58
N VAL A 312 26.40 -16.01 -9.61
CA VAL A 312 26.64 -17.03 -8.58
C VAL A 312 25.43 -17.15 -7.66
N PRO A 313 25.14 -18.34 -7.13
CA PRO A 313 24.12 -18.50 -6.09
C PRO A 313 24.37 -17.59 -4.89
N LEU A 314 23.29 -17.19 -4.23
CA LEU A 314 23.34 -16.37 -3.03
C LEU A 314 23.22 -17.28 -1.80
N ALA A 315 24.12 -17.07 -0.83
CA ALA A 315 24.09 -17.75 0.47
C ALA A 315 24.25 -16.68 1.57
N PRO A 316 23.17 -16.05 1.99
CA PRO A 316 23.26 -15.01 3.02
C PRO A 316 23.79 -15.62 4.33
N PRO A 317 24.90 -15.06 4.89
CA PRO A 317 25.41 -15.53 6.17
C PRO A 317 24.36 -15.40 7.28
N SER A 318 24.27 -16.40 8.16
CA SER A 318 23.32 -16.40 9.28
C SER A 318 23.48 -15.20 10.21
N GLU A 319 24.72 -14.75 10.41
CA GLU A 319 25.04 -13.55 11.21
C GLU A 319 24.46 -12.29 10.59
N TRP A 320 24.55 -12.14 9.26
CA TRP A 320 23.97 -11.00 8.54
C TRP A 320 22.44 -11.00 8.62
N VAL A 321 21.80 -12.16 8.48
CA VAL A 321 20.35 -12.30 8.67
C VAL A 321 19.95 -11.94 10.10
N ALA A 322 20.74 -12.37 11.11
CA ALA A 322 20.49 -12.02 12.50
C ALA A 322 20.66 -10.51 12.77
N GLU A 323 21.67 -9.86 12.20
CA GLU A 323 21.85 -8.40 12.26
C GLU A 323 20.65 -7.67 11.65
N ILE A 324 20.21 -8.07 10.48
CA ILE A 324 19.03 -7.48 9.82
C ILE A 324 17.78 -7.66 10.69
N ARG A 325 17.60 -8.84 11.28
CA ARG A 325 16.47 -9.13 12.19
C ARG A 325 16.45 -8.21 13.41
N SER A 326 17.61 -8.01 14.02
CA SER A 326 17.73 -7.14 15.20
C SER A 326 17.54 -5.65 14.90
N ALA A 327 17.74 -5.26 13.64
CA ALA A 327 17.59 -3.88 13.18
C ALA A 327 16.20 -3.60 12.56
N LEU A 328 15.26 -4.55 12.59
CA LEU A 328 13.89 -4.31 12.12
C LEU A 328 13.21 -3.29 13.04
N PRO A 329 12.46 -2.33 12.46
CA PRO A 329 11.62 -1.43 13.26
C PRO A 329 10.46 -2.20 13.89
N GLU A 330 9.78 -1.59 14.83
CA GLU A 330 8.50 -2.10 15.31
C GLU A 330 7.51 -2.19 14.14
N LEU A 331 6.95 -3.38 13.92
CA LEU A 331 6.02 -3.60 12.82
C LEU A 331 4.63 -2.98 13.10
N PRO A 332 3.86 -2.61 12.05
CA PRO A 332 2.56 -1.95 12.20
C PRO A 332 1.59 -2.68 13.12
N SER A 333 1.50 -4.01 13.03
CA SER A 333 0.63 -4.82 13.90
C SER A 333 1.03 -4.77 15.36
N ALA A 334 2.33 -4.81 15.67
CA ALA A 334 2.85 -4.68 17.02
C ALA A 334 2.62 -3.26 17.57
N ARG A 335 2.93 -2.23 16.76
CA ARG A 335 2.64 -0.83 17.10
C ARG A 335 1.16 -0.60 17.38
N ARG A 336 0.28 -1.16 16.55
CA ARG A 336 -1.17 -1.10 16.76
C ARG A 336 -1.56 -1.69 18.12
N ALA A 337 -1.15 -2.92 18.41
CA ALA A 337 -1.46 -3.57 19.68
C ALA A 337 -0.98 -2.75 20.87
N ARG A 338 0.26 -2.26 20.81
CA ARG A 338 0.85 -1.42 21.85
C ARG A 338 0.10 -0.12 22.07
N LEU A 339 -0.25 0.60 20.98
CA LEU A 339 -0.93 1.89 21.08
C LEU A 339 -2.39 1.74 21.55
N ILE A 340 -3.09 0.71 21.09
CA ILE A 340 -4.46 0.41 21.54
C ILE A 340 -4.46 0.15 23.05
N GLU A 341 -3.55 -0.68 23.55
CA GLU A 341 -3.43 -0.98 24.97
C GLU A 341 -2.99 0.25 25.78
N ALA A 342 -1.87 0.88 25.39
CA ALA A 342 -1.31 1.99 26.14
C ALA A 342 -2.20 3.24 26.21
N TRP A 343 -2.98 3.49 25.16
CA TRP A 343 -3.83 4.68 25.07
C TRP A 343 -5.32 4.37 25.27
N SER A 344 -5.67 3.12 25.56
CA SER A 344 -7.07 2.64 25.71
C SER A 344 -7.94 3.03 24.53
N LEU A 345 -7.41 2.86 23.30
CA LEU A 345 -8.11 3.17 22.05
C LEU A 345 -9.12 2.08 21.70
N SER A 346 -10.21 2.48 21.07
CA SER A 346 -10.99 1.53 20.26
C SER A 346 -10.30 1.26 18.92
N GLU A 347 -10.65 0.16 18.26
CA GLU A 347 -10.18 -0.12 16.89
C GLU A 347 -10.56 1.01 15.91
N LEU A 348 -11.74 1.59 16.06
CA LEU A 348 -12.19 2.72 15.25
C LEU A 348 -11.33 3.97 15.45
N ASP A 349 -10.92 4.25 16.68
CA ASP A 349 -10.03 5.36 16.99
C ASP A 349 -8.66 5.18 16.37
N PHE A 350 -8.12 3.96 16.46
CA PHE A 350 -6.83 3.65 15.83
C PHE A 350 -6.90 3.80 14.30
N GLU A 351 -7.94 3.25 13.68
CA GLU A 351 -8.15 3.38 12.23
C GLU A 351 -8.34 4.84 11.79
N ALA A 352 -9.00 5.67 12.60
CA ALA A 352 -9.13 7.10 12.33
C ALA A 352 -7.75 7.79 12.32
N LEU A 353 -6.87 7.48 13.28
CA LEU A 353 -5.51 7.98 13.32
C LEU A 353 -4.68 7.52 12.10
N ARG A 354 -4.79 6.24 11.77
CA ARG A 354 -4.09 5.65 10.62
C ARG A 354 -4.53 6.29 9.29
N ASN A 355 -5.84 6.39 9.08
CA ASN A 355 -6.40 6.93 7.85
C ASN A 355 -6.14 8.43 7.68
N ALA A 356 -6.01 9.18 8.77
CA ALA A 356 -5.63 10.59 8.76
C ALA A 356 -4.11 10.80 8.55
N GLY A 357 -3.30 9.74 8.52
CA GLY A 357 -1.82 9.85 8.48
C GLY A 357 -1.23 10.49 9.75
N ALA A 358 -1.96 10.44 10.86
CA ALA A 358 -1.62 11.16 12.09
C ALA A 358 -0.94 10.31 13.16
N LEU A 359 -0.76 9.00 12.94
CA LEU A 359 -0.22 8.07 13.97
C LEU A 359 1.12 8.53 14.52
N GLU A 360 2.06 8.89 13.64
CA GLU A 360 3.43 9.28 14.03
C GLU A 360 3.44 10.58 14.82
N VAL A 361 2.79 11.61 14.29
CA VAL A 361 2.76 12.93 14.95
C VAL A 361 2.00 12.92 16.27
N VAL A 362 0.98 12.07 16.41
CA VAL A 362 0.26 11.87 17.69
C VAL A 362 1.16 11.15 18.70
N GLU A 363 1.84 10.08 18.28
CA GLU A 363 2.77 9.35 19.16
C GLU A 363 3.90 10.24 19.65
N ASP A 364 4.54 11.01 18.74
CA ASP A 364 5.58 11.97 19.10
C ASP A 364 5.07 13.09 20.03
N THR A 365 3.81 13.51 19.87
CA THR A 365 3.18 14.50 20.76
C THR A 365 2.97 13.93 22.16
N VAL A 366 2.57 12.65 22.25
CA VAL A 366 2.45 11.95 23.54
C VAL A 366 3.83 11.78 24.19
N LEU A 367 4.85 11.39 23.41
CA LEU A 367 6.23 11.31 23.89
C LEU A 367 6.76 12.67 24.37
N ALA A 368 6.30 13.78 23.80
CA ALA A 368 6.61 15.14 24.23
C ALA A 368 5.81 15.59 25.48
N GLY A 369 4.96 14.73 26.05
CA GLY A 369 4.29 14.94 27.33
C GLY A 369 2.79 15.30 27.29
N ALA A 370 2.14 15.26 26.12
CA ALA A 370 0.70 15.42 26.04
C ALA A 370 -0.02 14.11 26.44
N SER A 371 -1.28 14.24 26.90
CA SER A 371 -2.13 13.05 27.00
C SER A 371 -2.51 12.51 25.62
N PRO A 372 -2.72 11.18 25.45
CA PRO A 372 -3.17 10.62 24.18
C PRO A 372 -4.49 11.26 23.67
N ALA A 373 -5.39 11.61 24.58
CA ALA A 373 -6.66 12.25 24.24
C ALA A 373 -6.46 13.67 23.70
N ASP A 374 -5.60 14.47 24.32
CA ASP A 374 -5.31 15.83 23.86
C ASP A 374 -4.52 15.83 22.55
N ALA A 375 -3.54 14.95 22.43
CA ALA A 375 -2.80 14.80 21.17
C ALA A 375 -3.75 14.47 20.00
N ARG A 376 -4.62 13.49 20.18
CA ARG A 376 -5.66 13.13 19.19
C ARG A 376 -6.59 14.30 18.89
N LYS A 377 -7.08 15.00 19.91
CA LYS A 377 -7.99 16.15 19.78
C LYS A 377 -7.40 17.20 18.82
N TRP A 378 -6.14 17.56 19.02
CA TRP A 378 -5.49 18.59 18.21
C TRP A 378 -5.15 18.11 16.80
N TRP A 379 -4.57 16.91 16.66
CA TRP A 379 -4.14 16.39 15.36
C TRP A 379 -5.29 15.95 14.46
N LEU A 380 -6.32 15.26 14.99
CA LEU A 380 -7.48 14.82 14.20
C LEU A 380 -8.54 15.91 14.02
N GLY A 381 -8.56 16.92 14.87
CA GLY A 381 -9.51 18.03 14.80
C GLY A 381 -8.94 19.23 14.05
N GLU A 382 -8.32 20.15 14.77
CA GLU A 382 -7.92 21.45 14.25
C GLU A 382 -6.82 21.35 13.18
N LEU A 383 -5.79 20.54 13.40
CA LEU A 383 -4.67 20.40 12.47
C LEU A 383 -5.06 19.64 11.20
N ALA A 384 -5.88 18.58 11.32
CA ALA A 384 -6.41 17.88 10.13
C ALA A 384 -7.26 18.79 9.27
N ARG A 385 -8.10 19.67 9.87
CA ARG A 385 -8.87 20.66 9.12
C ARG A 385 -7.95 21.59 8.33
N ARG A 386 -6.88 22.13 8.95
CA ARG A 386 -5.92 23.02 8.29
C ARG A 386 -5.11 22.33 7.19
N ALA A 387 -4.74 21.08 7.41
CA ALA A 387 -4.06 20.27 6.39
C ALA A 387 -4.96 20.07 5.16
N ASN A 388 -6.24 19.76 5.38
CA ASN A 388 -7.22 19.63 4.30
C ASN A 388 -7.43 20.96 3.56
N ASP A 389 -7.57 22.07 4.28
CA ASP A 389 -7.71 23.41 3.69
C ASP A 389 -6.49 23.80 2.83
N ALA A 390 -5.29 23.37 3.25
CA ALA A 390 -4.04 23.59 2.54
C ALA A 390 -3.73 22.53 1.45
N GLY A 391 -4.49 21.44 1.39
CA GLY A 391 -4.26 20.33 0.45
C GLY A 391 -2.96 19.57 0.71
N VAL A 392 -2.53 19.45 1.97
CA VAL A 392 -1.30 18.77 2.38
C VAL A 392 -1.59 17.67 3.39
N GLU A 393 -0.63 16.75 3.57
CA GLU A 393 -0.67 15.76 4.64
C GLU A 393 -0.59 16.44 6.01
N VAL A 394 -1.28 15.92 7.02
CA VAL A 394 -1.28 16.50 8.38
C VAL A 394 0.12 16.56 9.01
N SER A 395 0.94 15.55 8.71
CA SER A 395 2.34 15.48 9.13
C SER A 395 3.27 16.50 8.46
N SER A 396 2.82 17.12 7.36
CA SER A 396 3.58 18.12 6.61
C SER A 396 3.29 19.55 7.05
N LEU A 397 2.39 19.76 8.00
CA LEU A 397 2.14 21.09 8.55
C LEU A 397 3.39 21.65 9.26
N PRO A 398 3.67 22.96 9.16
CA PRO A 398 4.83 23.60 9.79
C PRO A 398 4.63 23.81 11.30
N ILE A 399 4.22 22.75 12.01
CA ILE A 399 4.11 22.68 13.46
C ILE A 399 4.70 21.37 13.96
N THR A 400 5.49 21.42 15.03
CA THR A 400 6.13 20.22 15.55
C THR A 400 5.30 19.55 16.64
N PRO A 401 5.40 18.21 16.80
CA PRO A 401 4.76 17.50 17.91
C PRO A 401 5.03 18.09 19.31
N PRO A 402 6.27 18.51 19.66
CA PRO A 402 6.51 19.21 20.94
C PRO A 402 5.75 20.54 21.08
N ALA A 403 5.55 21.28 19.98
CA ALA A 403 4.76 22.51 20.03
C ALA A 403 3.28 22.22 20.31
N VAL A 404 2.73 21.17 19.69
CA VAL A 404 1.36 20.74 19.98
C VAL A 404 1.22 20.25 21.42
N ALA A 405 2.19 19.51 21.93
CA ALA A 405 2.22 19.09 23.33
C ALA A 405 2.25 20.29 24.28
N ARG A 406 3.02 21.35 23.94
CA ARG A 406 3.05 22.57 24.74
C ARG A 406 1.71 23.31 24.73
N VAL A 407 1.02 23.40 23.56
CA VAL A 407 -0.34 23.97 23.49
C VAL A 407 -1.31 23.17 24.38
N ALA A 408 -1.26 21.84 24.32
CA ALA A 408 -2.08 20.97 25.16
C ALA A 408 -1.81 21.22 26.66
N ALA A 409 -0.55 21.37 27.06
CA ALA A 409 -0.17 21.68 28.44
C ALA A 409 -0.68 23.06 28.92
N LEU A 410 -0.65 24.08 28.04
CA LEU A 410 -1.20 25.40 28.34
C LEU A 410 -2.71 25.40 28.51
N VAL A 411 -3.42 24.54 27.78
CA VAL A 411 -4.86 24.33 27.97
C VAL A 411 -5.13 23.57 29.26
N ALA A 412 -4.39 22.50 29.53
CA ALA A 412 -4.55 21.71 30.76
C ALA A 412 -4.26 22.51 32.04
N SER A 413 -3.32 23.46 32.00
CA SER A 413 -3.03 24.39 33.12
C SER A 413 -4.06 25.51 33.29
N GLY A 414 -5.04 25.64 32.39
CA GLY A 414 -5.98 26.76 32.39
C GLY A 414 -5.42 28.10 31.91
N THR A 415 -4.19 28.12 31.41
CA THR A 415 -3.58 29.34 30.83
C THR A 415 -4.27 29.73 29.52
N LEU A 416 -4.73 28.74 28.77
CA LEU A 416 -5.50 28.91 27.53
C LEU A 416 -6.82 28.13 27.62
N ASN A 417 -7.84 28.63 26.92
CA ASN A 417 -8.98 27.81 26.55
C ASN A 417 -8.82 27.33 25.09
N ASP A 418 -9.72 26.44 24.62
CA ASP A 418 -9.66 25.87 23.28
C ASP A 418 -9.66 26.94 22.15
N ARG A 419 -10.36 28.06 22.35
CA ARG A 419 -10.38 29.15 21.38
C ARG A 419 -9.01 29.82 21.26
N LEU A 420 -8.43 30.19 22.41
CA LEU A 420 -7.10 30.82 22.45
C LEU A 420 -6.01 29.87 21.98
N ALA A 421 -6.13 28.57 22.28
CA ALA A 421 -5.19 27.57 21.78
C ALA A 421 -5.19 27.49 20.23
N ARG A 422 -6.34 27.65 19.56
CA ARG A 422 -6.39 27.74 18.10
C ARG A 422 -5.66 28.97 17.58
N GLU A 423 -5.81 30.12 18.25
CA GLU A 423 -5.09 31.36 17.91
C GLU A 423 -3.56 31.20 18.10
N VAL A 424 -3.13 30.43 19.11
CA VAL A 424 -1.72 30.08 19.27
C VAL A 424 -1.23 29.16 18.15
N ILE A 425 -2.00 28.13 17.80
CA ILE A 425 -1.67 27.25 16.67
C ILE A 425 -1.56 28.05 15.37
N ASP A 426 -2.45 29.02 15.13
CA ASP A 426 -2.37 29.94 13.97
C ASP A 426 -1.02 30.67 13.94
N GLY A 427 -0.65 31.30 15.03
CA GLY A 427 0.63 32.03 15.11
C GLY A 427 1.85 31.12 14.92
N VAL A 428 1.83 29.90 15.43
CA VAL A 428 2.92 28.93 15.20
C VAL A 428 3.00 28.54 13.72
N LEU A 429 1.86 28.25 13.07
CA LEU A 429 1.80 27.91 11.65
C LEU A 429 2.23 29.09 10.74
N GLU A 430 1.99 30.31 11.16
CA GLU A 430 2.43 31.55 10.51
C GLU A 430 3.91 31.88 10.76
N GLY A 431 4.59 31.08 11.59
CA GLY A 431 6.04 31.24 11.88
C GLY A 431 6.36 32.32 12.92
N GLU A 432 5.41 32.72 13.75
CA GLU A 432 5.62 33.76 14.79
C GLU A 432 6.53 33.33 15.94
N GLY A 433 6.81 32.04 16.08
CA GLY A 433 7.69 31.45 17.08
C GLY A 433 7.09 30.23 17.76
N SER A 434 7.60 29.93 18.96
CA SER A 434 7.07 28.86 19.81
C SER A 434 5.68 29.21 20.35
N PRO A 435 4.90 28.22 20.84
CA PRO A 435 3.61 28.51 21.49
C PRO A 435 3.69 29.57 22.58
N ASP A 436 4.73 29.55 23.41
CA ASP A 436 4.93 30.55 24.47
C ASP A 436 5.23 31.94 23.89
N ASP A 437 6.02 32.02 22.79
CA ASP A 437 6.26 33.31 22.10
C ASP A 437 4.98 33.90 21.56
N VAL A 438 4.14 33.10 20.94
CA VAL A 438 2.84 33.52 20.40
C VAL A 438 1.91 33.99 21.53
N VAL A 439 1.82 33.24 22.64
CA VAL A 439 1.02 33.64 23.80
C VAL A 439 1.46 35.01 24.31
N ASN A 440 2.77 35.22 24.46
CA ASN A 440 3.32 36.48 24.94
C ASN A 440 3.11 37.64 23.95
N LYS A 441 3.38 37.43 22.68
CA LYS A 441 3.25 38.46 21.62
C LYS A 441 1.80 38.90 21.41
N ARG A 442 0.86 37.94 21.42
CA ARG A 442 -0.57 38.22 21.18
C ARG A 442 -1.36 38.49 22.46
N GLY A 443 -0.75 38.33 23.65
CA GLY A 443 -1.41 38.54 24.94
C GLY A 443 -2.57 37.59 25.20
N LEU A 444 -2.39 36.30 24.84
CA LEU A 444 -3.48 35.33 24.82
C LEU A 444 -3.73 34.59 26.15
N ALA A 445 -2.93 34.84 27.18
CA ALA A 445 -3.13 34.20 28.49
C ALA A 445 -4.45 34.63 29.13
N ILE A 446 -5.18 33.67 29.71
CA ILE A 446 -6.36 33.97 30.54
C ILE A 446 -5.87 34.67 31.79
N VAL A 447 -6.26 35.92 31.95
CA VAL A 447 -6.01 36.66 33.20
C VAL A 447 -7.09 36.28 34.19
N SER A 448 -6.80 35.36 35.12
CA SER A 448 -7.62 35.08 36.27
C SER A 448 -7.28 36.02 37.42
N ASP A 449 -7.49 37.31 37.21
CA ASP A 449 -7.34 38.28 38.27
C ASP A 449 -8.72 38.51 38.92
N ASP A 450 -9.04 37.71 39.92
CA ASP A 450 -10.29 37.84 40.71
C ASP A 450 -10.42 39.24 41.30
N SER A 451 -9.30 39.94 41.56
CA SER A 451 -9.30 41.32 42.08
C SER A 451 -9.70 42.31 41.01
N ALA A 452 -9.23 42.12 39.78
CA ALA A 452 -9.60 42.98 38.63
C ALA A 452 -11.09 42.79 38.24
N LEU A 453 -11.56 41.51 38.28
CA LEU A 453 -12.94 41.15 38.02
C LEU A 453 -13.87 41.75 39.13
N ALA A 454 -13.51 41.59 40.41
CA ALA A 454 -14.24 42.18 41.51
C ALA A 454 -14.32 43.72 41.39
N SER A 455 -13.19 44.39 41.09
CA SER A 455 -13.12 45.81 40.85
C SER A 455 -13.97 46.27 39.65
N ALA A 456 -14.00 45.50 38.56
CA ALA A 456 -14.85 45.77 37.40
C ALA A 456 -16.32 45.59 37.71
N ILE A 457 -16.65 44.54 38.49
CA ILE A 457 -18.04 44.30 38.98
C ILE A 457 -18.47 45.45 39.89
N ASP A 458 -17.65 45.84 40.87
CA ASP A 458 -17.94 46.93 41.80
C ASP A 458 -18.13 48.23 41.03
N SER A 459 -17.30 48.51 40.00
CA SER A 459 -17.47 49.73 39.15
C SER A 459 -18.77 49.62 38.35
N ALA A 460 -19.11 48.48 37.76
CA ALA A 460 -20.32 48.29 37.00
C ALA A 460 -21.59 48.43 37.88
N ILE A 461 -21.54 47.97 39.13
CA ILE A 461 -22.60 48.12 40.14
C ILE A 461 -22.73 49.59 40.52
N ALA A 462 -21.61 50.30 40.73
CA ALA A 462 -21.60 51.71 41.06
C ALA A 462 -22.13 52.59 39.93
N ASP A 463 -21.88 52.26 38.69
CA ASP A 463 -22.32 52.97 37.47
C ASP A 463 -23.78 52.70 37.07
N ASN A 464 -24.41 51.63 37.67
CA ASN A 464 -25.79 51.23 37.37
C ASN A 464 -26.58 50.92 38.64
N PRO A 465 -26.75 51.89 39.54
CA PRO A 465 -27.43 51.68 40.83
C PRO A 465 -28.89 51.21 40.69
N ASP A 466 -29.55 51.58 39.56
CA ASP A 466 -30.95 51.28 39.32
C ASP A 466 -31.22 49.85 38.83
N VAL A 467 -30.18 49.04 38.65
CA VAL A 467 -30.29 47.62 38.16
C VAL A 467 -30.03 46.62 39.29
N VAL A 468 -29.63 47.11 40.44
CA VAL A 468 -29.19 46.26 41.62
C VAL A 468 -30.24 46.18 42.71
N GLU A 469 -31.48 46.69 42.53
CA GLU A 469 -32.64 46.46 43.42
C GLU A 469 -33.44 45.20 43.07
#